data_df2cf4d767fefc2520b08f9659140b0d
#
_entry.id   df2cf4d767fefc2520b08f9659140b0d
#
_cell.length_a   1.000
_cell.length_b   1.000
_cell.length_c   1.000
_cell.angle_alpha   90.00
_cell.angle_beta   90.00
_cell.angle_gamma   90.00
#
_symmetry.space_group_name_H-M   'P 1'
#
loop_
_entity.id
_entity.type
_entity.pdbx_description
1 polymer ?
#
loop_
_entity_poly.entity_id
_entity_poly.type
_entity_poly.pdbx_seq_one_letter_code
_entity_poly.pdbx_strand_id
1 'polypeptide(L)'
;MSDIDKIDRKILDILQGDGRIANVELADRIGLSPTSIGERLKRLQRDGFIEGYGARLNPHRLGLGLLVFVEVLLDKTTPDVFERFAQAVKLAPEVLECHMVAGGFDYLVKARLSDMTAYRRFLGETLLALPGVRETRTYAVMEEVKRDAPLPV
;
A
#
# COMPACT_ATOMS: atom_id res chain seq x y z
N MET A 1 20.42 8.67 -9.61
CA MET A 1 19.09 8.14 -10.00
C MET A 1 19.30 7.46 -11.34
N SER A 2 19.04 6.15 -11.43
CA SER A 2 19.03 5.46 -12.72
C SER A 2 17.89 6.02 -13.55
N ASP A 3 18.23 6.49 -14.74
CA ASP A 3 17.24 7.08 -15.64
C ASP A 3 16.51 5.96 -16.40
N ILE A 4 15.18 5.99 -16.43
CA ILE A 4 14.37 5.01 -17.18
C ILE A 4 13.99 5.62 -18.54
N ASP A 5 14.20 4.83 -19.61
CA ASP A 5 13.87 5.26 -20.95
C ASP A 5 12.39 5.07 -21.29
N LYS A 6 11.97 5.49 -22.48
CA LYS A 6 10.59 5.35 -22.96
C LYS A 6 10.13 3.90 -23.06
N ILE A 7 11.06 2.99 -23.31
CA ILE A 7 10.76 1.55 -23.40
C ILE A 7 10.50 0.98 -22.02
N ASP A 8 11.32 1.35 -21.04
CA ASP A 8 11.12 0.96 -19.64
C ASP A 8 9.77 1.43 -19.11
N ARG A 9 9.35 2.68 -19.41
CA ARG A 9 8.04 3.20 -19.05
C ARG A 9 6.90 2.39 -19.65
N LYS A 10 7.00 2.00 -20.92
CA LYS A 10 6.02 1.12 -21.56
C LYS A 10 5.96 -0.27 -20.92
N ILE A 11 7.11 -0.83 -20.56
CA ILE A 11 7.19 -2.10 -19.83
C ILE A 11 6.46 -1.98 -18.49
N LEU A 12 6.76 -0.95 -17.69
CA LEU A 12 6.13 -0.71 -16.40
C LEU A 12 4.61 -0.50 -16.51
N ASP A 13 4.16 0.24 -17.51
CA ASP A 13 2.73 0.47 -17.77
C ASP A 13 1.99 -0.85 -18.05
N ILE A 14 2.54 -1.70 -18.92
CA ILE A 14 1.94 -3.02 -19.21
C ILE A 14 1.92 -3.90 -17.96
N LEU A 15 3.01 -3.94 -17.21
CA LEU A 15 3.14 -4.78 -16.01
C LEU A 15 2.21 -4.38 -14.87
N GLN A 16 1.86 -3.11 -14.73
CA GLN A 16 0.86 -2.66 -13.76
C GLN A 16 -0.54 -3.24 -14.06
N GLY A 17 -0.86 -3.43 -15.35
CA GLY A 17 -2.11 -4.06 -15.79
C GLY A 17 -2.08 -5.58 -15.74
N ASP A 18 -0.96 -6.18 -16.17
CA ASP A 18 -0.73 -7.63 -16.22
C ASP A 18 0.67 -8.00 -15.75
N GLY A 19 0.83 -8.19 -14.45
CA GLY A 19 2.09 -8.61 -13.84
C GLY A 19 2.47 -10.07 -14.12
N ARG A 20 1.62 -10.85 -14.83
CA ARG A 20 1.85 -12.25 -15.19
C ARG A 20 2.17 -12.46 -16.68
N ILE A 21 2.19 -11.39 -17.47
CA ILE A 21 2.51 -11.46 -18.89
C ILE A 21 3.85 -12.21 -19.11
N ALA A 22 3.89 -13.11 -20.08
CA ALA A 22 5.12 -13.81 -20.43
C ALA A 22 6.11 -12.87 -21.11
N ASN A 23 7.42 -13.07 -20.87
CA ASN A 23 8.46 -12.22 -21.47
C ASN A 23 8.41 -12.21 -23.00
N VAL A 24 8.00 -13.32 -23.63
CA VAL A 24 7.84 -13.41 -25.10
C VAL A 24 6.71 -12.47 -25.55
N GLU A 25 5.57 -12.51 -24.89
CA GLU A 25 4.43 -11.65 -25.22
C GLU A 25 4.75 -10.17 -24.95
N LEU A 26 5.43 -9.87 -23.84
CA LEU A 26 5.87 -8.50 -23.53
C LEU A 26 6.87 -7.99 -24.59
N ALA A 27 7.78 -8.87 -25.04
CA ALA A 27 8.73 -8.56 -26.10
C ALA A 27 8.03 -8.19 -27.42
N ASP A 28 7.04 -8.98 -27.82
CA ASP A 28 6.24 -8.72 -29.02
C ASP A 28 5.49 -7.37 -28.92
N ARG A 29 4.88 -7.07 -27.79
CA ARG A 29 4.17 -5.79 -27.58
C ARG A 29 5.09 -4.56 -27.61
N ILE A 30 6.34 -4.74 -27.16
CA ILE A 30 7.34 -3.66 -27.09
C ILE A 30 8.14 -3.54 -28.41
N GLY A 31 8.28 -4.63 -29.17
CA GLY A 31 9.12 -4.72 -30.37
C GLY A 31 10.59 -4.98 -30.05
N LEU A 32 10.87 -5.80 -29.04
CA LEU A 32 12.22 -6.21 -28.62
C LEU A 32 12.35 -7.74 -28.57
N SER A 33 13.59 -8.25 -28.41
CA SER A 33 13.80 -9.66 -28.15
C SER A 33 13.42 -10.04 -26.71
N PRO A 34 12.98 -11.29 -26.44
CA PRO A 34 12.71 -11.77 -25.09
C PRO A 34 13.90 -11.64 -24.15
N THR A 35 15.12 -11.82 -24.66
CA THR A 35 16.37 -11.66 -23.90
C THR A 35 16.54 -10.21 -23.44
N SER A 36 16.34 -9.24 -24.35
CA SER A 36 16.43 -7.81 -24.02
C SER A 36 15.37 -7.39 -22.99
N ILE A 37 14.14 -7.92 -23.09
CA ILE A 37 13.10 -7.71 -22.07
C ILE A 37 13.53 -8.29 -20.73
N GLY A 38 14.06 -9.51 -20.69
CA GLY A 38 14.52 -10.14 -19.47
C GLY A 38 15.63 -9.36 -18.76
N GLU A 39 16.57 -8.79 -19.49
CA GLU A 39 17.62 -7.93 -18.94
C GLU A 39 17.06 -6.63 -18.36
N ARG A 40 16.13 -5.98 -19.08
CA ARG A 40 15.45 -4.76 -18.60
C ARG A 40 14.64 -5.03 -17.34
N LEU A 41 13.87 -6.12 -17.28
CA LEU A 41 13.11 -6.50 -16.09
C LEU A 41 14.00 -6.72 -14.87
N LYS A 42 15.11 -7.46 -15.04
CA LYS A 42 16.10 -7.65 -13.96
C LYS A 42 16.67 -6.33 -13.46
N ARG A 43 16.99 -5.41 -14.38
CA ARG A 43 17.47 -4.07 -14.02
C ARG A 43 16.41 -3.28 -13.27
N LEU A 44 15.16 -3.21 -13.78
CA LEU A 44 14.07 -2.48 -13.14
C LEU A 44 13.73 -3.00 -11.73
N GLN A 45 13.85 -4.31 -11.52
CA GLN A 45 13.73 -4.91 -10.19
C GLN A 45 14.92 -4.56 -9.29
N ARG A 46 16.16 -4.75 -9.77
CA ARG A 46 17.37 -4.43 -9.00
C ARG A 46 17.43 -2.97 -8.59
N ASP A 47 17.02 -2.07 -9.48
CA ASP A 47 17.07 -0.62 -9.27
C ASP A 47 15.82 -0.09 -8.52
N GLY A 48 14.90 -0.99 -8.09
CA GLY A 48 13.76 -0.70 -7.23
C GLY A 48 12.56 -0.03 -7.92
N PHE A 49 12.50 -0.02 -9.26
CA PHE A 49 11.31 0.44 -10.00
C PHE A 49 10.15 -0.55 -9.92
N ILE A 50 10.45 -1.83 -9.79
CA ILE A 50 9.49 -2.89 -9.53
C ILE A 50 9.78 -3.43 -8.14
N GLU A 51 8.88 -3.17 -7.21
CA GLU A 51 8.99 -3.63 -5.81
C GLU A 51 8.63 -5.11 -5.65
N GLY A 52 7.75 -5.61 -6.52
CA GLY A 52 7.32 -7.00 -6.48
C GLY A 52 6.10 -7.28 -7.38
N TYR A 53 5.66 -8.53 -7.35
CA TYR A 53 4.47 -9.00 -8.03
C TYR A 53 3.55 -9.69 -7.02
N GLY A 54 2.25 -9.44 -7.10
CA GLY A 54 1.30 -10.00 -6.15
C GLY A 54 -0.10 -10.17 -6.72
N ALA A 55 -0.90 -11.00 -6.08
CA ALA A 55 -2.31 -11.13 -6.39
C ALA A 55 -3.13 -9.98 -5.80
N ARG A 56 -4.05 -9.43 -6.57
CA ARG A 56 -5.07 -8.50 -6.07
C ARG A 56 -6.25 -9.31 -5.55
N LEU A 57 -6.54 -9.16 -4.27
CA LEU A 57 -7.61 -9.91 -3.62
C LEU A 57 -8.89 -9.06 -3.52
N ASN A 58 -10.04 -9.72 -3.64
CA ASN A 58 -11.33 -9.06 -3.41
C ASN A 58 -11.66 -9.11 -1.90
N PRO A 59 -11.60 -7.99 -1.18
CA PRO A 59 -11.83 -7.98 0.27
C PRO A 59 -13.27 -8.36 0.65
N HIS A 60 -14.26 -8.00 -0.17
CA HIS A 60 -15.65 -8.36 0.10
C HIS A 60 -15.87 -9.87 0.02
N ARG A 61 -15.22 -10.56 -0.93
CA ARG A 61 -15.25 -12.02 -1.03
C ARG A 61 -14.56 -12.72 0.12
N LEU A 62 -13.64 -12.02 0.79
CA LEU A 62 -12.91 -12.51 1.98
C LEU A 62 -13.57 -12.10 3.29
N GLY A 63 -14.76 -11.47 3.24
CA GLY A 63 -15.46 -11.01 4.43
C GLY A 63 -14.83 -9.78 5.10
N LEU A 64 -13.96 -9.04 4.41
CA LEU A 64 -13.29 -7.83 4.88
C LEU A 64 -13.90 -6.58 4.23
N GLY A 65 -15.22 -6.43 4.35
CA GLY A 65 -15.98 -5.42 3.62
C GLY A 65 -15.85 -4.00 4.16
N LEU A 66 -15.52 -3.82 5.45
CA LEU A 66 -15.42 -2.50 6.06
C LEU A 66 -14.03 -1.91 5.87
N LEU A 67 -13.94 -0.82 5.13
CA LEU A 67 -12.75 0.02 5.04
C LEU A 67 -12.91 1.24 5.93
N VAL A 68 -11.89 1.54 6.73
CA VAL A 68 -11.84 2.75 7.55
C VAL A 68 -10.53 3.50 7.34
N PHE A 69 -10.60 4.83 7.43
CA PHE A 69 -9.43 5.70 7.62
C PHE A 69 -9.48 6.26 9.04
N VAL A 70 -8.34 6.27 9.72
CA VAL A 70 -8.26 6.76 11.10
C VAL A 70 -7.13 7.76 11.21
N GLU A 71 -7.48 8.99 11.61
CA GLU A 71 -6.51 9.98 12.08
C GLU A 71 -6.06 9.56 13.48
N VAL A 72 -4.77 9.57 13.72
CA VAL A 72 -4.16 9.28 15.02
C VAL A 72 -3.36 10.47 15.47
N LEU A 73 -3.63 10.92 16.68
CA LEU A 73 -2.90 11.97 17.35
C LEU A 73 -2.14 11.38 18.54
N LEU A 74 -0.84 11.68 18.63
CA LEU A 74 0.01 11.19 19.70
C LEU A 74 0.09 12.22 20.86
N ASP A 75 0.35 11.73 22.08
CA ASP A 75 0.50 12.58 23.27
C ASP A 75 1.74 13.48 23.18
N LYS A 76 2.82 12.95 22.61
CA LYS A 76 4.11 13.62 22.46
C LYS A 76 4.68 13.36 21.08
N THR A 77 5.22 14.38 20.48
CA THR A 77 5.88 14.36 19.17
C THR A 77 7.41 14.27 19.32
N THR A 78 7.89 13.24 20.03
CA THR A 78 9.32 12.98 20.20
C THR A 78 9.75 11.80 19.30
N PRO A 79 11.00 11.77 18.82
CA PRO A 79 11.46 10.72 17.90
C PRO A 79 11.25 9.31 18.41
N ASP A 80 11.43 9.06 19.70
CA ASP A 80 11.23 7.75 20.33
C ASP A 80 9.75 7.30 20.34
N VAL A 81 8.81 8.23 20.50
CA VAL A 81 7.37 7.92 20.43
C VAL A 81 6.96 7.58 19.01
N PHE A 82 7.42 8.35 18.03
CA PHE A 82 7.18 8.04 16.60
C PHE A 82 7.74 6.68 16.20
N GLU A 83 8.97 6.37 16.63
CA GLU A 83 9.58 5.09 16.31
C GLU A 83 8.83 3.90 16.95
N ARG A 84 8.47 4.00 18.23
CA ARG A 84 7.71 2.95 18.94
C ARG A 84 6.32 2.75 18.32
N PHE A 85 5.62 3.83 17.98
CA PHE A 85 4.34 3.75 17.28
C PHE A 85 4.51 3.05 15.91
N ALA A 86 5.49 3.49 15.10
CA ALA A 86 5.75 2.92 13.79
C ALA A 86 6.12 1.43 13.83
N GLN A 87 6.84 0.98 14.85
CA GLN A 87 7.14 -0.44 15.03
C GLN A 87 5.89 -1.24 15.43
N ALA A 88 5.09 -0.71 16.34
CA ALA A 88 3.90 -1.40 16.83
C ALA A 88 2.79 -1.50 15.77
N VAL A 89 2.54 -0.44 15.01
CA VAL A 89 1.48 -0.44 13.98
C VAL A 89 1.75 -1.43 12.84
N LYS A 90 3.02 -1.71 12.54
CA LYS A 90 3.41 -2.72 11.54
C LYS A 90 2.98 -4.14 11.90
N LEU A 91 2.73 -4.40 13.17
CA LEU A 91 2.33 -5.73 13.66
C LEU A 91 0.80 -5.93 13.65
N ALA A 92 0.02 -4.89 13.38
CA ALA A 92 -1.44 -4.95 13.32
C ALA A 92 -1.90 -5.43 11.93
N PRO A 93 -2.41 -6.67 11.79
CA PRO A 93 -2.76 -7.24 10.48
C PRO A 93 -3.94 -6.56 9.81
N GLU A 94 -4.80 -5.88 10.56
CA GLU A 94 -5.92 -5.11 10.05
C GLU A 94 -5.47 -3.81 9.36
N VAL A 95 -4.28 -3.31 9.72
CA VAL A 95 -3.71 -2.09 9.15
C VAL A 95 -3.05 -2.40 7.81
N LEU A 96 -3.58 -1.83 6.75
CA LEU A 96 -3.07 -1.99 5.40
C LEU A 96 -2.01 -0.95 5.04
N GLU A 97 -2.21 0.28 5.52
CA GLU A 97 -1.32 1.43 5.27
C GLU A 97 -1.29 2.33 6.52
N CYS A 98 -0.14 2.92 6.79
CA CYS A 98 0.02 3.91 7.84
C CYS A 98 0.99 4.98 7.37
N HIS A 99 0.55 6.23 7.33
CA HIS A 99 1.32 7.35 6.81
C HIS A 99 1.51 8.41 7.90
N MET A 100 2.76 8.80 8.19
CA MET A 100 3.01 10.03 8.93
C MET A 100 2.66 11.21 8.04
N VAL A 101 1.92 12.17 8.57
CA VAL A 101 1.42 13.32 7.81
C VAL A 101 1.79 14.63 8.48
N ALA A 102 1.97 15.66 7.69
CA ALA A 102 2.11 17.02 8.18
C ALA A 102 0.75 17.70 8.15
N GLY A 103 0.14 17.93 9.34
CA GLY A 103 -1.20 18.50 9.43
C GLY A 103 -1.72 18.57 10.85
N GLY A 104 -3.02 18.46 11.01
CA GLY A 104 -3.69 18.54 12.31
C GLY A 104 -3.62 17.27 13.17
N PHE A 105 -3.01 16.22 12.67
CA PHE A 105 -2.79 14.93 13.35
C PHE A 105 -1.46 14.32 12.88
N ASP A 106 -0.98 13.25 13.53
CA ASP A 106 0.34 12.70 13.29
C ASP A 106 0.36 11.58 12.26
N TYR A 107 -0.63 10.67 12.30
CA TYR A 107 -0.71 9.53 11.37
C TYR A 107 -2.11 9.35 10.79
N LEU A 108 -2.13 8.99 9.51
CA LEU A 108 -3.31 8.47 8.82
C LEU A 108 -3.16 6.97 8.64
N VAL A 109 -4.07 6.21 9.23
CA VAL A 109 -4.12 4.75 9.17
C VAL A 109 -5.25 4.34 8.24
N LYS A 110 -4.98 3.39 7.34
CA LYS A 110 -5.98 2.69 6.52
C LYS A 110 -6.11 1.26 7.03
N ALA A 111 -7.29 0.88 7.48
CA ALA A 111 -7.54 -0.45 8.01
C ALA A 111 -8.77 -1.10 7.39
N ARG A 112 -8.77 -2.45 7.35
CA ARG A 112 -9.87 -3.24 6.81
C ARG A 112 -10.31 -4.31 7.81
N LEU A 113 -11.63 -4.40 7.99
CA LEU A 113 -12.27 -5.30 8.95
C LEU A 113 -13.53 -5.93 8.34
N SER A 114 -14.10 -6.90 9.03
CA SER A 114 -15.34 -7.53 8.57
C SER A 114 -16.53 -6.59 8.67
N ASP A 115 -16.67 -5.89 9.80
CA ASP A 115 -17.84 -5.09 10.15
C ASP A 115 -17.53 -4.09 11.27
N MET A 116 -18.54 -3.32 11.69
CA MET A 116 -18.40 -2.35 12.76
C MET A 116 -18.16 -2.98 14.15
N THR A 117 -18.56 -4.22 14.36
CA THR A 117 -18.30 -4.93 15.62
C THR A 117 -16.82 -5.28 15.72
N ALA A 118 -16.23 -5.79 14.64
CA ALA A 118 -14.79 -6.04 14.53
C ALA A 118 -14.00 -4.72 14.65
N TYR A 119 -14.49 -3.64 14.05
CA TYR A 119 -13.86 -2.33 14.16
C TYR A 119 -13.84 -1.83 15.61
N ARG A 120 -14.94 -1.95 16.33
CA ARG A 120 -15.01 -1.54 17.75
C ARG A 120 -13.97 -2.27 18.60
N ARG A 121 -13.79 -3.56 18.37
CA ARG A 121 -12.75 -4.36 19.05
C ARG A 121 -11.34 -3.91 18.64
N PHE A 122 -11.07 -3.77 17.34
CA PHE A 122 -9.80 -3.28 16.82
C PHE A 122 -9.44 -1.90 17.41
N LEU A 123 -10.41 -0.98 17.49
CA LEU A 123 -10.20 0.34 18.08
C LEU A 123 -9.74 0.21 19.55
N GLY A 124 -10.45 -0.56 20.38
CA GLY A 124 -10.16 -0.67 21.81
C GLY A 124 -8.91 -1.50 22.13
N GLU A 125 -8.75 -2.64 21.46
CA GLU A 125 -7.70 -3.62 21.79
C GLU A 125 -6.40 -3.41 21.02
N THR A 126 -6.46 -2.80 19.85
CA THR A 126 -5.28 -2.61 18.99
C THR A 126 -4.91 -1.14 18.88
N LEU A 127 -5.77 -0.32 18.30
CA LEU A 127 -5.40 1.03 17.90
C LEU A 127 -5.11 1.96 19.08
N LEU A 128 -5.99 1.97 20.10
CA LEU A 128 -5.79 2.76 21.32
C LEU A 128 -4.71 2.20 22.25
N ALA A 129 -4.29 0.95 22.04
CA ALA A 129 -3.17 0.34 22.76
C ALA A 129 -1.80 0.63 22.12
N LEU A 130 -1.76 1.21 20.92
CA LEU A 130 -0.50 1.60 20.28
C LEU A 130 0.22 2.68 21.10
N PRO A 131 1.57 2.65 21.15
CA PRO A 131 2.37 3.57 21.94
C PRO A 131 2.08 5.03 21.61
N GLY A 132 1.79 5.82 22.65
CA GLY A 132 1.61 7.28 22.55
C GLY A 132 0.29 7.75 21.96
N VAL A 133 -0.63 6.87 21.59
CA VAL A 133 -1.94 7.28 21.06
C VAL A 133 -2.74 8.02 22.12
N ARG A 134 -3.09 9.27 21.83
CA ARG A 134 -3.94 10.14 22.65
C ARG A 134 -5.36 10.18 22.16
N GLU A 135 -5.55 10.39 20.87
CA GLU A 135 -6.84 10.61 20.24
C GLU A 135 -6.89 9.96 18.86
N THR A 136 -8.05 9.47 18.49
CA THR A 136 -8.30 8.94 17.16
C THR A 136 -9.61 9.50 16.59
N ARG A 137 -9.65 9.72 15.27
CA ARG A 137 -10.87 10.09 14.56
C ARG A 137 -11.04 9.18 13.36
N THR A 138 -12.18 8.49 13.32
CA THR A 138 -12.44 7.44 12.31
C THR A 138 -13.43 7.90 11.25
N TYR A 139 -13.12 7.52 10.03
CA TYR A 139 -13.96 7.70 8.85
C TYR A 139 -14.25 6.34 8.24
N ALA A 140 -15.50 5.86 8.37
CA ALA A 140 -15.95 4.67 7.67
C ALA A 140 -16.22 5.01 6.20
N VAL A 141 -15.61 4.24 5.29
CA VAL A 141 -15.79 4.45 3.85
C VAL A 141 -17.15 3.91 3.43
N MET A 142 -17.96 4.76 2.84
CA MET A 142 -19.28 4.38 2.31
C MET A 142 -19.16 3.71 0.94
N GLU A 143 -18.24 4.20 0.10
CA GLU A 143 -18.00 3.69 -1.25
C GLU A 143 -16.54 3.90 -1.65
N GLU A 144 -15.91 2.89 -2.23
CA GLU A 144 -14.59 3.00 -2.85
C GLU A 144 -14.73 3.38 -4.33
N VAL A 145 -14.82 4.68 -4.62
CA VAL A 145 -15.01 5.21 -5.98
C VAL A 145 -13.86 4.82 -6.92
N LYS A 146 -12.63 4.78 -6.41
CA LYS A 146 -11.43 4.39 -7.16
C LYS A 146 -10.45 3.67 -6.22
N ARG A 147 -9.98 2.49 -6.62
CA ARG A 147 -9.06 1.68 -5.85
C ARG A 147 -7.97 1.09 -6.75
N ASP A 148 -6.77 0.98 -6.19
CA ASP A 148 -5.62 0.29 -6.80
C ASP A 148 -5.36 0.69 -8.27
N ALA A 149 -5.48 1.98 -8.57
CA ALA A 149 -5.19 2.49 -9.91
C ALA A 149 -3.67 2.40 -10.20
N PRO A 150 -3.29 2.13 -11.46
CA PRO A 150 -1.88 2.15 -11.85
C PRO A 150 -1.28 3.55 -11.68
N LEU A 151 0.02 3.60 -11.39
CA LEU A 151 0.78 4.84 -11.36
C LEU A 151 0.91 5.41 -12.79
N PRO A 152 0.82 6.72 -12.97
CA PRO A 152 1.09 7.36 -14.26
C PRO A 152 2.60 7.33 -14.55
N VAL A 153 3.04 6.47 -15.43
CA VAL A 153 4.46 6.27 -15.79
C VAL A 153 4.80 6.70 -17.21
#